data_5f2e6bfb5db0b58e2093c999dcb613bd
#
_entry.id   5f2e6bfb5db0b58e2093c999dcb613bd
#
_cell.length_a   1.000
_cell.length_b   1.000
_cell.length_c   1.000
_cell.angle_alpha   90.00
_cell.angle_beta   90.00
_cell.angle_gamma   90.00
#
_symmetry.space_group_name_H-M   'P 1'
#
loop_
_entity.id
_entity.type
_entity.pdbx_description
1 polymer ?
#
loop_
_entity_poly.entity_id
_entity_poly.type
_entity_poly.pdbx_seq_one_letter_code
_entity_poly.pdbx_strand_id
1 'polypeptide(L)'
;MFRVSCIQLNSNNNIVQNLKKTEKLIKKAVKQKTDFIITPEVSSLFSLNKKQLLKICKPMKEDIYLNGIKALAKKNKKWNLIGSLIIKLSKNKLTNRSVLIDKQGKIRSYYDKIHMYDVILSKKEKYFESKTFEAGKKIKSFKLPWGKIGFSICYDLRFPNLFRKLSKSGALFLSIPSAFTETTGKKHWHSLLKARAIENFCYVFAPAQGGTHYNGRKTFGHSMIVSPDGKILKELNKSEG
;
A
#
# COMPACT_ATOMS: atom_id res chain seq x y z
N MET A 1 5.25 3.20 -23.54
CA MET A 1 5.97 3.30 -22.23
C MET A 1 5.05 4.00 -21.24
N PHE A 2 4.96 3.55 -19.98
CA PHE A 2 4.22 4.26 -18.93
C PHE A 2 5.11 4.50 -17.71
N ARG A 3 4.78 5.53 -16.91
CA ARG A 3 5.55 5.92 -15.73
C ARG A 3 4.77 5.63 -14.46
N VAL A 4 5.42 4.98 -13.50
CA VAL A 4 4.86 4.66 -12.20
C VAL A 4 5.60 5.46 -11.12
N SER A 5 4.87 6.00 -10.15
CA SER A 5 5.42 6.61 -8.94
C SER A 5 4.96 5.85 -7.71
N CYS A 6 5.92 5.32 -6.97
CA CYS A 6 5.73 4.79 -5.63
C CYS A 6 5.95 5.91 -4.62
N ILE A 7 4.87 6.40 -4.02
CA ILE A 7 4.94 7.46 -2.99
C ILE A 7 5.38 6.84 -1.66
N GLN A 8 6.30 7.51 -0.97
CA GLN A 8 6.68 7.20 0.41
C GLN A 8 6.08 8.22 1.37
N LEU A 9 5.38 7.74 2.41
CA LEU A 9 4.73 8.57 3.41
C LEU A 9 5.28 8.30 4.81
N ASN A 10 5.14 9.30 5.68
CA ASN A 10 5.16 9.16 7.13
C ASN A 10 3.79 9.60 7.65
N SER A 11 2.83 8.66 7.60
CA SER A 11 1.46 8.93 8.01
C SER A 11 1.34 9.00 9.53
N ASN A 12 0.45 9.87 10.01
CA ASN A 12 0.14 10.03 11.42
C ASN A 12 -1.32 9.63 11.73
N ASN A 13 -1.83 10.00 12.89
CA ASN A 13 -3.20 9.71 13.33
C ASN A 13 -4.24 10.78 12.91
N ASN A 14 -3.93 11.62 11.93
CA ASN A 14 -4.83 12.65 11.42
C ASN A 14 -5.04 12.50 9.91
N ILE A 15 -6.25 12.09 9.52
CA ILE A 15 -6.61 11.79 8.11
C ILE A 15 -6.44 13.02 7.22
N VAL A 16 -6.84 14.20 7.69
CA VAL A 16 -6.78 15.44 6.90
C VAL A 16 -5.34 15.85 6.63
N GLN A 17 -4.46 15.75 7.63
CA GLN A 17 -3.03 16.02 7.45
C GLN A 17 -2.38 15.02 6.49
N ASN A 18 -2.71 13.73 6.62
CA ASN A 18 -2.19 12.69 5.73
C ASN A 18 -2.68 12.90 4.29
N LEU A 19 -3.94 13.31 4.09
CA LEU A 19 -4.46 13.66 2.76
C LEU A 19 -3.69 14.85 2.15
N LYS A 20 -3.45 15.93 2.91
CA LYS A 20 -2.67 17.09 2.45
C LYS A 20 -1.23 16.70 2.06
N LYS A 21 -0.57 15.87 2.86
CA LYS A 21 0.77 15.33 2.54
C LYS A 21 0.75 14.53 1.23
N THR A 22 -0.21 13.61 1.12
CA THR A 22 -0.35 12.77 -0.08
C THR A 22 -0.66 13.61 -1.32
N GLU A 23 -1.53 14.62 -1.21
CA GLU A 23 -1.82 15.55 -2.30
C GLU A 23 -0.56 16.28 -2.80
N LYS A 24 0.28 16.76 -1.88
CA LYS A 24 1.58 17.41 -2.23
C LYS A 24 2.47 16.46 -3.04
N LEU A 25 2.59 15.21 -2.63
CA LEU A 25 3.41 14.21 -3.33
C LEU A 25 2.79 13.77 -4.66
N ILE A 26 1.46 13.61 -4.73
CA ILE A 26 0.75 13.37 -6.00
C ILE A 26 1.01 14.51 -6.99
N LYS A 27 0.92 15.78 -6.55
CA LYS A 27 1.23 16.93 -7.42
C LYS A 27 2.67 16.88 -7.94
N LYS A 28 3.64 16.47 -7.11
CA LYS A 28 5.05 16.27 -7.52
C LYS A 28 5.15 15.16 -8.58
N ALA A 29 4.50 14.00 -8.37
CA ALA A 29 4.48 12.90 -9.31
C ALA A 29 3.84 13.30 -10.66
N VAL A 30 2.75 14.07 -10.64
CA VAL A 30 2.09 14.60 -11.85
C VAL A 30 3.02 15.50 -12.66
N LYS A 31 3.79 16.40 -12.00
CA LYS A 31 4.80 17.23 -12.67
C LYS A 31 5.88 16.39 -13.37
N GLN A 32 6.17 15.18 -12.86
CA GLN A 32 7.09 14.21 -13.48
C GLN A 32 6.43 13.35 -14.57
N LYS A 33 5.23 13.73 -15.05
CA LYS A 33 4.48 13.04 -16.11
C LYS A 33 4.13 11.60 -15.77
N THR A 34 3.91 11.29 -14.49
CA THR A 34 3.49 9.96 -14.02
C THR A 34 2.11 9.59 -14.54
N ASP A 35 1.90 8.33 -14.91
CA ASP A 35 0.62 7.78 -15.38
C ASP A 35 -0.13 7.03 -14.29
N PHE A 36 0.61 6.34 -13.42
CA PHE A 36 0.09 5.54 -12.32
C PHE A 36 0.80 5.84 -11.02
N ILE A 37 0.05 6.21 -9.98
CA ILE A 37 0.56 6.64 -8.68
C ILE A 37 0.10 5.62 -7.63
N ILE A 38 1.03 5.15 -6.81
CA ILE A 38 0.74 4.16 -5.77
C ILE A 38 1.19 4.72 -4.41
N THR A 39 0.30 4.69 -3.42
CA THR A 39 0.60 5.10 -2.04
C THR A 39 0.86 3.88 -1.15
N PRO A 40 1.52 4.02 0.02
CA PRO A 40 1.85 2.90 0.90
C PRO A 40 0.64 2.35 1.67
N GLU A 41 0.87 1.30 2.46
CA GLU A 41 -0.10 0.75 3.42
C GLU A 41 -0.51 1.81 4.45
N VAL A 42 -1.79 1.79 4.87
CA VAL A 42 -2.39 2.69 5.88
C VAL A 42 -2.13 4.17 5.64
N SER A 43 -2.17 4.59 4.37
CA SER A 43 -1.87 5.96 3.94
C SER A 43 -2.76 7.00 4.61
N SER A 44 -4.04 6.68 4.87
CA SER A 44 -4.99 7.61 5.46
C SER A 44 -4.78 7.83 6.95
N LEU A 45 -4.40 6.78 7.69
CA LEU A 45 -4.37 6.80 9.15
C LEU A 45 -3.41 5.73 9.67
N PHE A 46 -2.38 6.16 10.40
CA PHE A 46 -1.43 5.26 11.02
C PHE A 46 -1.74 5.14 12.52
N SER A 47 -2.38 4.06 12.95
CA SER A 47 -2.67 3.79 14.37
C SER A 47 -2.77 2.29 14.62
N LEU A 48 -2.36 1.87 15.82
CA LEU A 48 -2.52 0.49 16.33
C LEU A 48 -3.64 0.40 17.36
N ASN A 49 -4.26 1.52 17.73
CA ASN A 49 -5.31 1.55 18.76
C ASN A 49 -6.68 1.25 18.13
N LYS A 50 -7.20 0.04 18.35
CA LYS A 50 -8.50 -0.41 17.81
C LYS A 50 -9.65 0.52 18.18
N LYS A 51 -9.74 1.00 19.43
CA LYS A 51 -10.82 1.92 19.86
C LYS A 51 -10.79 3.22 19.07
N GLN A 52 -9.58 3.79 18.87
CA GLN A 52 -9.39 4.99 18.07
C GLN A 52 -9.79 4.76 16.61
N LEU A 53 -9.34 3.64 16.02
CA LEU A 53 -9.68 3.29 14.64
C LEU A 53 -11.19 3.14 14.43
N LEU A 54 -11.89 2.43 15.33
CA LEU A 54 -13.35 2.26 15.26
C LEU A 54 -14.12 3.58 15.36
N LYS A 55 -13.58 4.57 16.08
CA LYS A 55 -14.16 5.91 16.21
C LYS A 55 -13.95 6.76 14.96
N ILE A 56 -12.76 6.69 14.35
CA ILE A 56 -12.33 7.58 13.27
C ILE A 56 -12.68 7.02 11.89
N CYS A 57 -12.44 5.72 11.65
CA CYS A 57 -12.61 5.12 10.33
C CYS A 57 -14.09 5.04 9.93
N LYS A 58 -14.34 5.23 8.65
CA LYS A 58 -15.67 5.28 8.05
C LYS A 58 -15.83 4.18 6.98
N PRO A 59 -17.07 3.87 6.57
CA PRO A 59 -17.32 3.11 5.36
C PRO A 59 -16.75 3.81 4.13
N MET A 60 -16.46 3.07 3.05
CA MET A 60 -15.81 3.62 1.83
C MET A 60 -16.52 4.86 1.27
N LYS A 61 -17.85 4.91 1.31
CA LYS A 61 -18.63 6.05 0.76
C LYS A 61 -18.36 7.34 1.52
N GLU A 62 -18.09 7.24 2.82
CA GLU A 62 -17.90 8.37 3.74
C GLU A 62 -16.43 8.69 4.02
N ASP A 63 -15.49 7.87 3.52
CA ASP A 63 -14.06 8.04 3.82
C ASP A 63 -13.50 9.29 3.12
N ILE A 64 -13.07 10.26 3.93
CA ILE A 64 -12.58 11.57 3.48
C ILE A 64 -11.31 11.40 2.62
N TYR A 65 -10.39 10.52 3.03
CA TYR A 65 -9.14 10.35 2.29
C TYR A 65 -9.40 9.71 0.93
N LEU A 66 -10.23 8.67 0.86
CA LEU A 66 -10.63 8.05 -0.39
C LEU A 66 -11.29 9.05 -1.33
N ASN A 67 -12.23 9.83 -0.82
CA ASN A 67 -12.93 10.85 -1.63
C ASN A 67 -11.97 11.95 -2.12
N GLY A 68 -11.00 12.36 -1.30
CA GLY A 68 -9.93 13.28 -1.70
C GLY A 68 -9.07 12.72 -2.82
N ILE A 69 -8.62 11.47 -2.72
CA ILE A 69 -7.80 10.84 -3.78
C ILE A 69 -8.62 10.61 -5.07
N LYS A 70 -9.91 10.28 -4.99
CA LYS A 70 -10.81 10.21 -6.16
C LYS A 70 -10.88 11.55 -6.90
N ALA A 71 -11.03 12.64 -6.16
CA ALA A 71 -11.04 13.99 -6.73
C ALA A 71 -9.69 14.33 -7.39
N LEU A 72 -8.56 13.99 -6.76
CA LEU A 72 -7.22 14.19 -7.33
C LEU A 72 -7.00 13.34 -8.58
N ALA A 73 -7.44 12.08 -8.60
CA ALA A 73 -7.35 11.20 -9.75
C ALA A 73 -8.10 11.79 -10.96
N LYS A 74 -9.33 12.27 -10.74
CA LYS A 74 -10.16 12.94 -11.76
C LYS A 74 -9.52 14.25 -12.24
N LYS A 75 -9.11 15.13 -11.31
CA LYS A 75 -8.49 16.43 -11.62
C LYS A 75 -7.23 16.29 -12.47
N ASN A 76 -6.35 15.36 -12.10
CA ASN A 76 -5.05 15.18 -12.76
C ASN A 76 -5.11 14.17 -13.92
N LYS A 77 -6.25 13.50 -14.15
CA LYS A 77 -6.45 12.45 -15.15
C LYS A 77 -5.41 11.31 -15.02
N LYS A 78 -5.15 10.86 -13.76
CA LYS A 78 -4.15 9.84 -13.44
C LYS A 78 -4.78 8.66 -12.71
N TRP A 79 -4.29 7.46 -13.00
CA TRP A 79 -4.61 6.27 -12.23
C TRP A 79 -3.96 6.34 -10.86
N ASN A 80 -4.69 5.92 -9.81
CA ASN A 80 -4.17 5.86 -8.44
C ASN A 80 -4.50 4.51 -7.82
N LEU A 81 -3.53 3.93 -7.11
CA LEU A 81 -3.74 2.83 -6.19
C LEU A 81 -3.45 3.34 -4.78
N ILE A 82 -4.49 3.47 -3.97
CA ILE A 82 -4.30 3.67 -2.53
C ILE A 82 -3.84 2.33 -1.99
N GLY A 83 -2.60 2.27 -1.52
CA GLY A 83 -1.93 1.04 -1.14
C GLY A 83 -2.54 0.37 0.07
N SER A 84 -3.04 1.16 1.07
CA SER A 84 -4.27 0.81 1.75
C SER A 84 -4.88 1.95 2.57
N LEU A 85 -6.13 1.71 2.90
CA LEU A 85 -6.98 2.44 3.83
C LEU A 85 -7.48 1.50 4.91
N ILE A 86 -7.80 2.04 6.08
CA ILE A 86 -8.55 1.33 7.10
C ILE A 86 -10.03 1.65 6.90
N ILE A 87 -10.80 0.66 6.47
CA ILE A 87 -12.23 0.81 6.15
C ILE A 87 -13.09 0.13 7.22
N LYS A 88 -14.12 0.83 7.66
CA LYS A 88 -15.12 0.29 8.58
C LYS A 88 -16.14 -0.55 7.82
N LEU A 89 -16.22 -1.85 8.15
CA LEU A 89 -17.18 -2.78 7.56
C LEU A 89 -18.49 -2.83 8.35
N SER A 90 -18.42 -2.73 9.69
CA SER A 90 -19.56 -2.69 10.60
C SER A 90 -19.17 -2.00 11.92
N LYS A 91 -20.07 -1.97 12.90
CA LYS A 91 -19.83 -1.33 14.21
C LYS A 91 -18.47 -1.71 14.83
N ASN A 92 -18.08 -2.99 14.74
CA ASN A 92 -16.87 -3.52 15.41
C ASN A 92 -15.85 -4.15 14.45
N LYS A 93 -16.06 -4.03 13.12
CA LYS A 93 -15.20 -4.67 12.10
C LYS A 93 -14.52 -3.65 11.22
N LEU A 94 -13.22 -3.80 11.08
CA LEU A 94 -12.36 -3.01 10.19
C LEU A 94 -11.68 -3.94 9.19
N THR A 95 -11.30 -3.41 8.03
CA THR A 95 -10.42 -4.09 7.07
C THR A 95 -9.32 -3.18 6.59
N ASN A 96 -8.18 -3.76 6.24
CA ASN A 96 -7.05 -3.10 5.60
C ASN A 96 -7.19 -3.29 4.08
N ARG A 97 -7.62 -2.23 3.35
CA ARG A 97 -8.10 -2.29 1.96
C ARG A 97 -7.29 -1.45 1.00
N SER A 98 -6.72 -2.08 -0.03
CA SER A 98 -6.24 -1.38 -1.23
C SER A 98 -7.40 -0.98 -2.13
N VAL A 99 -7.33 0.20 -2.76
CA VAL A 99 -8.38 0.70 -3.66
C VAL A 99 -7.78 1.27 -4.93
N LEU A 100 -8.16 0.70 -6.08
CA LEU A 100 -7.76 1.16 -7.40
C LEU A 100 -8.78 2.16 -7.95
N ILE A 101 -8.28 3.33 -8.38
CA ILE A 101 -9.05 4.45 -8.88
C ILE A 101 -8.56 4.81 -10.28
N ASP A 102 -9.49 4.95 -11.24
CA ASP A 102 -9.16 5.34 -12.61
C ASP A 102 -8.99 6.86 -12.77
N LYS A 103 -8.61 7.27 -13.97
CA LYS A 103 -8.42 8.68 -14.34
C LYS A 103 -9.70 9.53 -14.35
N GLN A 104 -10.87 8.92 -14.21
CA GLN A 104 -12.17 9.57 -14.02
C GLN A 104 -12.56 9.69 -12.54
N GLY A 105 -11.73 9.17 -11.62
CA GLY A 105 -12.01 9.14 -10.18
C GLY A 105 -12.98 8.02 -9.77
N LYS A 106 -13.23 7.05 -10.63
CA LYS A 106 -14.10 5.88 -10.35
C LYS A 106 -13.29 4.76 -9.73
N ILE A 107 -13.82 4.12 -8.69
CA ILE A 107 -13.24 2.90 -8.12
C ILE A 107 -13.44 1.77 -9.11
N ARG A 108 -12.34 1.09 -9.48
CA ARG A 108 -12.33 0.00 -10.45
C ARG A 108 -12.19 -1.36 -9.79
N SER A 109 -11.46 -1.42 -8.67
CA SER A 109 -11.25 -2.64 -7.90
C SER A 109 -10.82 -2.30 -6.48
N TYR A 110 -10.93 -3.28 -5.59
CA TYR A 110 -10.34 -3.22 -4.26
C TYR A 110 -9.87 -4.62 -3.82
N TYR A 111 -8.95 -4.63 -2.87
CA TYR A 111 -8.39 -5.84 -2.29
C TYR A 111 -8.28 -5.68 -0.77
N ASP A 112 -8.82 -6.62 -0.02
CA ASP A 112 -8.65 -6.69 1.43
C ASP A 112 -7.47 -7.60 1.75
N LYS A 113 -6.57 -7.12 2.60
CA LYS A 113 -5.38 -7.85 3.06
C LYS A 113 -5.76 -9.24 3.55
N ILE A 114 -5.09 -10.27 3.04
CA ILE A 114 -5.39 -11.66 3.39
C ILE A 114 -4.57 -12.09 4.61
N HIS A 115 -3.28 -11.84 4.63
CA HIS A 115 -2.39 -12.32 5.68
C HIS A 115 -2.17 -11.23 6.74
N MET A 116 -2.65 -11.49 7.95
CA MET A 116 -2.53 -10.55 9.08
C MET A 116 -1.14 -10.64 9.72
N TYR A 117 -0.62 -9.49 10.14
CA TYR A 117 0.69 -9.37 10.78
C TYR A 117 0.58 -9.70 12.27
N ASP A 118 0.50 -10.99 12.59
CA ASP A 118 0.50 -11.50 13.98
C ASP A 118 1.88 -12.07 14.28
N VAL A 119 2.74 -11.27 14.92
CA VAL A 119 4.14 -11.63 15.17
C VAL A 119 4.63 -11.12 16.50
N ILE A 120 5.58 -11.83 17.08
CA ILE A 120 6.35 -11.44 18.24
C ILE A 120 7.81 -11.32 17.80
N LEU A 121 8.32 -10.09 17.67
CA LEU A 121 9.71 -9.82 17.27
C LEU A 121 10.65 -9.77 18.48
N SER A 122 10.13 -9.31 19.63
CA SER A 122 10.83 -9.26 20.91
C SER A 122 9.84 -9.15 22.07
N LYS A 123 10.35 -9.16 23.32
CA LYS A 123 9.51 -8.88 24.51
C LYS A 123 8.76 -7.54 24.41
N LYS A 124 9.38 -6.52 23.75
CA LYS A 124 8.82 -5.15 23.62
C LYS A 124 8.14 -4.89 22.27
N GLU A 125 8.34 -5.72 21.25
CA GLU A 125 7.82 -5.51 19.89
C GLU A 125 6.91 -6.67 19.47
N LYS A 126 5.61 -6.50 19.66
CA LYS A 126 4.57 -7.50 19.37
C LYS A 126 3.44 -6.86 18.55
N TYR A 127 2.93 -7.58 17.58
CA TYR A 127 1.85 -7.14 16.71
C TYR A 127 0.80 -8.25 16.61
N PHE A 128 -0.48 -7.88 16.70
CA PHE A 128 -1.62 -8.78 16.57
C PHE A 128 -2.69 -8.11 15.70
N GLU A 129 -2.42 -8.04 14.39
CA GLU A 129 -3.26 -7.33 13.43
C GLU A 129 -4.65 -7.96 13.32
N SER A 130 -4.77 -9.29 13.43
CA SER A 130 -6.04 -10.03 13.39
C SER A 130 -7.01 -9.65 14.52
N LYS A 131 -6.50 -9.13 15.65
CA LYS A 131 -7.36 -8.61 16.73
C LYS A 131 -8.12 -7.34 16.33
N THR A 132 -7.68 -6.66 15.25
CA THR A 132 -8.22 -5.37 14.82
C THR A 132 -8.92 -5.47 13.48
N PHE A 133 -8.34 -6.21 12.54
CA PHE A 133 -8.79 -6.26 11.15
C PHE A 133 -9.36 -7.63 10.79
N GLU A 134 -10.41 -7.61 9.98
CA GLU A 134 -10.94 -8.79 9.31
C GLU A 134 -10.13 -9.09 8.06
N ALA A 135 -9.65 -10.32 7.93
CA ALA A 135 -8.86 -10.77 6.78
C ALA A 135 -9.71 -10.89 5.52
N GLY A 136 -9.14 -10.49 4.39
CA GLY A 136 -9.70 -10.74 3.07
C GLY A 136 -9.67 -12.23 2.73
N LYS A 137 -10.54 -12.64 1.79
CA LYS A 137 -10.66 -14.05 1.37
C LYS A 137 -10.36 -14.26 -0.12
N LYS A 138 -10.25 -13.18 -0.90
CA LYS A 138 -10.17 -13.27 -2.36
C LYS A 138 -8.87 -12.66 -2.88
N ILE A 139 -8.12 -13.44 -3.64
CA ILE A 139 -7.01 -12.95 -4.46
C ILE A 139 -7.59 -12.08 -5.56
N LYS A 140 -7.00 -10.92 -5.81
CA LYS A 140 -7.49 -9.94 -6.77
C LYS A 140 -6.39 -9.47 -7.70
N SER A 141 -6.74 -9.31 -8.96
CA SER A 141 -5.97 -8.63 -9.99
C SER A 141 -6.89 -7.75 -10.83
N PHE A 142 -6.32 -6.82 -11.58
CA PHE A 142 -7.08 -5.92 -12.46
C PHE A 142 -6.30 -5.63 -13.74
N LYS A 143 -7.00 -5.55 -14.88
CA LYS A 143 -6.41 -5.19 -16.18
C LYS A 143 -6.33 -3.68 -16.30
N LEU A 144 -5.13 -3.11 -16.13
CA LEU A 144 -4.81 -1.72 -16.42
C LEU A 144 -4.57 -1.54 -17.93
N PRO A 145 -4.55 -0.30 -18.45
CA PRO A 145 -4.20 -0.06 -19.86
C PRO A 145 -2.84 -0.61 -20.29
N TRP A 146 -1.92 -0.81 -19.35
CA TRP A 146 -0.53 -1.22 -19.60
C TRP A 146 -0.24 -2.69 -19.28
N GLY A 147 -1.18 -3.41 -18.70
CA GLY A 147 -1.03 -4.80 -18.28
C GLY A 147 -1.81 -5.11 -17.01
N LYS A 148 -1.85 -6.37 -16.63
CA LYS A 148 -2.57 -6.80 -15.42
C LYS A 148 -1.71 -6.57 -14.16
N ILE A 149 -2.32 -5.97 -13.12
CA ILE A 149 -1.73 -5.79 -11.80
C ILE A 149 -2.36 -6.74 -10.79
N GLY A 150 -1.52 -7.44 -10.02
CA GLY A 150 -1.91 -8.22 -8.86
C GLY A 150 -1.81 -7.38 -7.58
N PHE A 151 -2.78 -7.55 -6.68
CA PHE A 151 -2.82 -6.80 -5.41
C PHE A 151 -2.30 -7.65 -4.26
N SER A 152 -1.53 -7.01 -3.40
CA SER A 152 -1.15 -7.50 -2.08
C SER A 152 -0.94 -6.33 -1.13
N ILE A 153 -0.81 -6.59 0.17
CA ILE A 153 -0.52 -5.57 1.19
C ILE A 153 0.49 -6.13 2.19
N CYS A 154 1.69 -5.51 2.27
CA CYS A 154 2.67 -5.65 3.32
C CYS A 154 3.02 -7.10 3.71
N TYR A 155 2.42 -7.65 4.76
CA TYR A 155 2.73 -8.99 5.27
C TYR A 155 2.43 -10.11 4.25
N ASP A 156 1.51 -9.85 3.29
CA ASP A 156 1.29 -10.73 2.14
C ASP A 156 2.60 -11.06 1.40
N LEU A 157 3.58 -10.16 1.42
CA LEU A 157 4.90 -10.34 0.81
C LEU A 157 5.59 -11.65 1.25
N ARG A 158 5.29 -12.17 2.44
CA ARG A 158 5.88 -13.40 2.98
C ARG A 158 5.24 -14.67 2.45
N PHE A 159 4.17 -14.59 1.68
CA PHE A 159 3.38 -15.73 1.22
C PHE A 159 3.51 -15.95 -0.29
N PRO A 160 4.51 -16.74 -0.76
CA PRO A 160 4.83 -16.89 -2.18
C PRO A 160 3.67 -17.41 -3.02
N ASN A 161 2.81 -18.25 -2.44
CA ASN A 161 1.65 -18.82 -3.14
C ASN A 161 0.66 -17.76 -3.63
N LEU A 162 0.49 -16.64 -2.92
CA LEU A 162 -0.34 -15.52 -3.36
C LEU A 162 0.20 -14.97 -4.69
N PHE A 163 1.50 -14.67 -4.74
CA PHE A 163 2.16 -14.09 -5.91
C PHE A 163 2.19 -15.05 -7.08
N ARG A 164 2.42 -16.34 -6.82
CA ARG A 164 2.37 -17.39 -7.84
C ARG A 164 0.96 -17.47 -8.49
N LYS A 165 -0.11 -17.39 -7.69
CA LYS A 165 -1.48 -17.35 -8.22
C LYS A 165 -1.75 -16.08 -9.03
N LEU A 166 -1.23 -14.91 -8.60
CA LEU A 166 -1.34 -13.67 -9.33
C LEU A 166 -0.63 -13.74 -10.69
N SER A 167 0.62 -14.21 -10.74
CA SER A 167 1.38 -14.33 -11.99
C SER A 167 0.74 -15.35 -12.95
N LYS A 168 0.30 -16.51 -12.46
CA LYS A 168 -0.44 -17.49 -13.26
C LYS A 168 -1.76 -16.94 -13.81
N SER A 169 -2.38 -15.95 -13.14
CA SER A 169 -3.55 -15.24 -13.67
C SER A 169 -3.19 -14.21 -14.75
N GLY A 170 -1.93 -14.08 -15.13
CA GLY A 170 -1.41 -13.15 -16.14
C GLY A 170 -1.03 -11.76 -15.58
N ALA A 171 -0.78 -11.62 -14.28
CA ALA A 171 -0.25 -10.36 -13.75
C ALA A 171 1.16 -10.11 -14.26
N LEU A 172 1.41 -8.90 -14.79
CA LEU A 172 2.73 -8.39 -15.18
C LEU A 172 3.31 -7.48 -14.09
N PHE A 173 2.44 -6.94 -13.25
CA PHE A 173 2.78 -6.02 -12.16
C PHE A 173 2.27 -6.56 -10.84
N LEU A 174 3.06 -6.43 -9.78
CA LEU A 174 2.71 -6.78 -8.41
C LEU A 174 2.79 -5.52 -7.55
N SER A 175 1.67 -5.12 -6.92
CA SER A 175 1.67 -4.02 -5.96
C SER A 175 1.87 -4.56 -4.55
N ILE A 176 2.84 -4.01 -3.82
CA ILE A 176 3.22 -4.44 -2.48
C ILE A 176 3.35 -3.21 -1.55
N PRO A 177 2.28 -2.43 -1.40
CA PRO A 177 2.29 -1.29 -0.47
C PRO A 177 2.47 -1.77 0.96
N SER A 178 3.32 -1.09 1.74
CA SER A 178 3.77 -1.63 3.02
C SER A 178 3.98 -0.57 4.10
N ALA A 179 3.89 -1.04 5.36
CA ALA A 179 4.35 -0.35 6.56
C ALA A 179 5.29 -1.30 7.34
N PHE A 180 6.33 -1.78 6.67
CA PHE A 180 7.30 -2.72 7.24
C PHE A 180 8.00 -2.11 8.45
N THR A 181 8.14 -2.87 9.55
CA THR A 181 8.91 -2.42 10.70
C THR A 181 10.38 -2.24 10.31
N GLU A 182 11.07 -1.30 10.93
CA GLU A 182 12.50 -1.08 10.68
C GLU A 182 13.32 -2.34 10.95
N THR A 183 12.98 -3.06 12.02
CA THR A 183 13.65 -4.30 12.44
C THR A 183 13.63 -5.39 11.36
N THR A 184 12.46 -5.66 10.79
CA THR A 184 12.32 -6.69 9.76
C THR A 184 12.66 -6.18 8.38
N GLY A 185 12.47 -4.88 8.13
CA GLY A 185 12.78 -4.25 6.85
C GLY A 185 14.26 -4.33 6.51
N LYS A 186 15.14 -3.98 7.45
CA LYS A 186 16.60 -4.09 7.28
C LYS A 186 17.07 -5.49 6.85
N LYS A 187 16.38 -6.53 7.32
CA LYS A 187 16.77 -7.93 7.07
C LYS A 187 16.11 -8.54 5.83
N HIS A 188 14.85 -8.16 5.52
CA HIS A 188 14.03 -8.94 4.62
C HIS A 188 13.48 -8.19 3.41
N TRP A 189 13.36 -6.84 3.48
CA TRP A 189 12.62 -6.05 2.49
C TRP A 189 13.15 -6.24 1.07
N HIS A 190 14.43 -5.98 0.86
CA HIS A 190 15.05 -6.07 -0.45
C HIS A 190 15.02 -7.50 -1.00
N SER A 191 15.43 -8.48 -0.18
CA SER A 191 15.49 -9.89 -0.59
C SER A 191 14.11 -10.41 -1.01
N LEU A 192 13.07 -10.13 -0.21
CA LEU A 192 11.72 -10.60 -0.51
C LEU A 192 11.14 -9.94 -1.76
N LEU A 193 11.32 -8.62 -1.95
CA LEU A 193 10.82 -7.94 -3.15
C LEU A 193 11.49 -8.43 -4.42
N LYS A 194 12.82 -8.62 -4.40
CA LYS A 194 13.57 -9.22 -5.51
C LYS A 194 13.10 -10.65 -5.79
N ALA A 195 12.93 -11.48 -4.76
CA ALA A 195 12.41 -12.84 -4.93
C ALA A 195 11.03 -12.83 -5.61
N ARG A 196 10.09 -11.96 -5.16
CA ARG A 196 8.76 -11.87 -5.80
C ARG A 196 8.82 -11.43 -7.25
N ALA A 197 9.75 -10.55 -7.61
CA ALA A 197 9.96 -10.14 -8.99
C ALA A 197 10.49 -11.30 -9.83
N ILE A 198 11.59 -11.93 -9.41
CA ILE A 198 12.30 -12.98 -10.14
C ILE A 198 11.44 -14.24 -10.32
N GLU A 199 10.92 -14.80 -9.22
CA GLU A 199 10.19 -16.07 -9.24
C GLU A 199 8.86 -16.02 -10.01
N ASN A 200 8.27 -14.81 -10.17
CA ASN A 200 6.99 -14.60 -10.87
C ASN A 200 7.16 -13.89 -12.21
N PHE A 201 8.38 -13.46 -12.56
CA PHE A 201 8.69 -12.71 -13.77
C PHE A 201 7.82 -11.46 -13.91
N CYS A 202 7.68 -10.69 -12.82
CA CYS A 202 6.81 -9.52 -12.73
C CYS A 202 7.59 -8.29 -12.26
N TYR A 203 7.16 -7.10 -12.71
CA TYR A 203 7.56 -5.85 -12.06
C TYR A 203 6.93 -5.75 -10.67
N VAL A 204 7.69 -5.30 -9.69
CA VAL A 204 7.22 -5.05 -8.33
C VAL A 204 7.18 -3.55 -8.06
N PHE A 205 6.02 -3.05 -7.60
CA PHE A 205 5.81 -1.69 -7.14
C PHE A 205 5.57 -1.71 -5.63
N ALA A 206 6.53 -1.23 -4.86
CA ALA A 206 6.56 -1.37 -3.41
C ALA A 206 6.66 -0.01 -2.70
N PRO A 207 5.58 0.82 -2.70
CA PRO A 207 5.53 2.04 -1.89
C PRO A 207 5.49 1.69 -0.40
N ALA A 208 6.21 2.44 0.42
CA ALA A 208 6.38 2.14 1.84
C ALA A 208 6.13 3.35 2.75
N GLN A 209 5.67 3.08 3.98
CA GLN A 209 5.77 4.03 5.08
C GLN A 209 7.22 4.10 5.54
N GLY A 210 7.74 5.30 5.81
CA GLY A 210 9.13 5.50 6.22
C GLY A 210 9.28 6.40 7.45
N GLY A 211 10.36 6.19 8.21
CA GLY A 211 10.74 7.02 9.34
C GLY A 211 10.05 6.68 10.67
N THR A 212 10.12 7.61 11.63
CA THR A 212 9.50 7.47 12.94
C THR A 212 8.12 8.12 12.93
N HIS A 213 7.09 7.35 13.29
CA HIS A 213 5.71 7.83 13.37
C HIS A 213 5.41 8.47 14.73
N TYR A 214 4.28 9.21 14.80
CA TYR A 214 3.84 9.96 15.99
C TYR A 214 3.79 9.14 17.29
N ASN A 215 3.60 7.82 17.19
CA ASN A 215 3.51 6.89 18.33
C ASN A 215 4.84 6.17 18.63
N GLY A 216 5.96 6.65 18.08
CA GLY A 216 7.30 6.07 18.26
C GLY A 216 7.60 4.84 17.39
N ARG A 217 6.61 4.27 16.68
CA ARG A 217 6.86 3.15 15.76
C ARG A 217 7.76 3.60 14.61
N LYS A 218 8.76 2.79 14.29
CA LYS A 218 9.66 3.03 13.17
C LYS A 218 9.33 2.10 12.00
N THR A 219 9.18 2.68 10.81
CA THR A 219 9.02 1.93 9.56
C THR A 219 10.23 2.12 8.66
N PHE A 220 10.49 1.11 7.82
CA PHE A 220 11.74 0.98 7.10
C PHE A 220 11.89 1.98 5.95
N GLY A 221 10.78 2.38 5.31
CA GLY A 221 10.84 3.18 4.08
C GLY A 221 11.33 2.35 2.90
N HIS A 222 12.27 2.91 2.15
CA HIS A 222 12.86 2.24 1.00
C HIS A 222 11.82 1.81 -0.04
N SER A 223 10.88 2.73 -0.36
CA SER A 223 9.95 2.52 -1.47
C SER A 223 10.75 2.24 -2.73
N MET A 224 10.40 1.16 -3.46
CA MET A 224 11.17 0.79 -4.63
C MET A 224 10.35 0.22 -5.76
N ILE A 225 10.96 0.23 -6.95
CA ILE A 225 10.48 -0.45 -8.16
C ILE A 225 11.53 -1.48 -8.54
N VAL A 226 11.10 -2.74 -8.69
CA VAL A 226 11.98 -3.86 -9.06
C VAL A 226 11.52 -4.43 -10.40
N SER A 227 12.45 -4.68 -11.32
CA SER A 227 12.18 -5.32 -12.62
C SER A 227 12.09 -6.85 -12.49
N PRO A 228 11.56 -7.55 -13.50
CA PRO A 228 11.37 -9.01 -13.46
C PRO A 228 12.65 -9.81 -13.22
N ASP A 229 13.80 -9.28 -13.60
CA ASP A 229 15.14 -9.87 -13.36
C ASP A 229 15.71 -9.55 -11.95
N GLY A 230 14.92 -8.86 -11.10
CA GLY A 230 15.33 -8.52 -9.73
C GLY A 230 16.19 -7.27 -9.59
N LYS A 231 16.41 -6.51 -10.68
CA LYS A 231 17.14 -5.24 -10.62
C LYS A 231 16.27 -4.17 -9.98
N ILE A 232 16.82 -3.42 -9.02
CA ILE A 232 16.17 -2.24 -8.44
C ILE A 232 16.29 -1.10 -9.45
N LEU A 233 15.16 -0.70 -10.04
CA LEU A 233 15.11 0.39 -11.02
C LEU A 233 15.13 1.76 -10.36
N LYS A 234 14.45 1.90 -9.23
CA LYS A 234 14.42 3.09 -8.38
C LYS A 234 14.18 2.71 -6.93
N GLU A 235 14.79 3.46 -6.03
CA GLU A 235 14.63 3.31 -4.59
C GLU A 235 14.69 4.68 -3.92
N LEU A 236 13.88 4.88 -2.87
CA LEU A 236 13.99 6.00 -1.94
C LEU A 236 14.76 5.56 -0.68
N ASN A 237 15.21 6.55 0.10
CA ASN A 237 15.73 6.32 1.44
C ASN A 237 14.58 6.20 2.47
N LYS A 238 14.79 6.65 3.72
CA LYS A 238 13.77 6.64 4.77
C LYS A 238 12.83 7.85 4.76
N SER A 239 13.14 8.90 4.00
CA SER A 239 12.39 10.16 4.01
C SER A 239 11.16 10.11 3.12
N GLU A 240 10.17 10.98 3.37
CA GLU A 240 9.00 11.14 2.50
C GLU A 240 9.42 11.55 1.06
N GLY A 241 8.76 10.99 0.04
CA GLY A 241 9.10 11.26 -1.35
C GLY A 241 8.08 10.73 -2.37
#